data_8643e3d0cee30a23a438fc498b928ed9
#
_entry.id   8643e3d0cee30a23a438fc498b928ed9
#
_cell.length_a   1.000
_cell.length_b   1.000
_cell.length_c   1.000
_cell.angle_alpha   90.00
_cell.angle_beta   90.00
_cell.angle_gamma   90.00
#
_symmetry.space_group_name_H-M   'P 1'
#
loop_
_entity.id
_entity.type
_entity.pdbx_description
1 polymer ?
#
loop_
_entity_poly.entity_id
_entity_poly.type
_entity_poly.pdbx_seq_one_letter_code
_entity_poly.pdbx_strand_id
1 'polypeptide(L)'
;MKVLFIGDVFGNAGRKKVCDELPNLIKKESIFFTICQGENIAGGKGITRLTADELFNAGVDCITSGNHTWKHKEIYVLLENEPRLLRPANYPEGVAGRGGAVFEKQGIKIGVINLEGRVFMRPLENPLRIGRKLAETLGRDTPNIIVDFHAEATSEKRALALYLSEYCSAVIGTHTHVPTADEQIINSRTAYITDVGMVGSRDSIIGEEKEDVISYFLLQVPHKFVPAKDNIVANTAIIDIDESTGISRSIIRYNF
;
A
#
# COMPACT_ATOMS: atom_id res chain seq x y z
N MET A 1 -5.06 19.04 1.57
CA MET A 1 -4.27 18.21 2.54
C MET A 1 -3.30 17.32 1.81
N LYS A 2 -2.12 17.06 2.41
CA LYS A 2 -1.14 16.14 1.83
C LYS A 2 -1.26 14.75 2.46
N VAL A 3 -1.39 13.73 1.62
CA VAL A 3 -1.35 12.32 2.02
C VAL A 3 -0.06 11.70 1.50
N LEU A 4 0.66 11.02 2.38
CA LEU A 4 1.83 10.21 2.01
C LEU A 4 1.41 8.75 1.84
N PHE A 5 1.72 8.17 0.70
CA PHE A 5 1.60 6.74 0.47
C PHE A 5 3.01 6.12 0.39
N ILE A 6 3.32 5.23 1.31
CA ILE A 6 4.60 4.50 1.38
C ILE A 6 4.41 3.16 0.68
N GLY A 7 5.26 2.87 -0.29
CA GLY A 7 5.25 1.61 -1.03
C GLY A 7 5.55 0.39 -0.18
N ASP A 8 5.63 -0.77 -0.82
CA ASP A 8 5.83 -2.06 -0.15
C ASP A 8 7.05 -2.07 0.76
N VAL A 9 6.83 -1.99 2.08
CA VAL A 9 7.93 -2.00 3.07
C VAL A 9 8.46 -3.41 3.22
N PHE A 10 9.72 -3.62 2.83
CA PHE A 10 10.32 -4.94 2.74
C PHE A 10 11.29 -5.22 3.87
N GLY A 11 10.96 -6.21 4.69
CA GLY A 11 11.81 -6.73 5.74
C GLY A 11 12.17 -5.73 6.86
N ASN A 12 13.19 -6.08 7.63
CA ASN A 12 13.65 -5.24 8.75
C ASN A 12 14.33 -3.94 8.30
N ALA A 13 15.11 -4.00 7.22
CA ALA A 13 15.85 -2.85 6.73
C ALA A 13 14.90 -1.76 6.20
N GLY A 14 13.89 -2.14 5.40
CA GLY A 14 12.86 -1.21 4.93
C GLY A 14 12.04 -0.62 6.08
N ARG A 15 11.61 -1.46 7.05
CA ARG A 15 10.89 -1.00 8.24
C ARG A 15 11.71 -0.01 9.06
N LYS A 16 13.00 -0.31 9.30
CA LYS A 16 13.90 0.61 10.01
C LYS A 16 14.02 1.95 9.30
N LYS A 17 14.20 1.97 7.97
CA LYS A 17 14.25 3.19 7.16
C LYS A 17 13.01 4.06 7.39
N VAL A 18 11.81 3.47 7.33
CA VAL A 18 10.56 4.20 7.60
C VAL A 18 10.55 4.75 9.03
N CYS A 19 10.85 3.93 10.02
CA CYS A 19 10.83 4.35 11.43
C CYS A 19 11.79 5.50 11.72
N ASP A 20 12.98 5.48 11.14
CA ASP A 20 14.00 6.49 11.38
C ASP A 20 13.67 7.84 10.70
N GLU A 21 13.05 7.83 9.52
CA GLU A 21 12.93 9.04 8.70
C GLU A 21 11.52 9.63 8.63
N LEU A 22 10.48 8.80 8.74
CA LEU A 22 9.09 9.23 8.61
C LEU A 22 8.69 10.37 9.56
N PRO A 23 9.07 10.39 10.87
CA PRO A 23 8.69 11.48 11.76
C PRO A 23 9.18 12.85 11.31
N ASN A 24 10.39 12.90 10.71
CA ASN A 24 10.96 14.12 10.18
C ASN A 24 10.31 14.50 8.84
N LEU A 25 10.02 13.54 7.98
CA LEU A 25 9.34 13.76 6.71
C LEU A 25 7.93 14.33 6.91
N ILE A 26 7.16 13.78 7.85
CA ILE A 26 5.82 14.28 8.18
C ILE A 26 5.86 15.78 8.50
N LYS A 27 6.82 16.20 9.31
CA LYS A 27 6.99 17.62 9.67
C LYS A 27 7.46 18.47 8.49
N LYS A 28 8.49 18.00 7.78
CA LYS A 28 9.12 18.73 6.66
C LYS A 28 8.12 19.00 5.53
N GLU A 29 7.37 17.99 5.13
CA GLU A 29 6.44 18.05 4.00
C GLU A 29 5.01 18.43 4.42
N SER A 30 4.76 18.61 5.74
CA SER A 30 3.42 18.87 6.30
C SER A 30 2.42 17.78 5.89
N ILE A 31 2.83 16.51 6.06
CA ILE A 31 1.98 15.36 5.76
C ILE A 31 0.86 15.28 6.80
N PHE A 32 -0.36 15.23 6.33
CA PHE A 32 -1.54 15.12 7.17
C PHE A 32 -1.87 13.67 7.53
N PHE A 33 -1.78 12.76 6.56
CA PHE A 33 -2.14 11.35 6.75
C PHE A 33 -1.12 10.45 6.03
N THR A 34 -0.75 9.33 6.66
CA THR A 34 0.26 8.39 6.12
C THR A 34 -0.34 7.01 5.98
N ILE A 35 -0.32 6.47 4.76
CA ILE A 35 -0.68 5.09 4.43
C ILE A 35 0.60 4.33 4.10
N CYS A 36 0.71 3.10 4.56
CA CYS A 36 1.88 2.25 4.33
C CYS A 36 1.46 0.87 3.87
N GLN A 37 1.98 0.41 2.73
CA GLN A 37 1.83 -0.98 2.33
C GLN A 37 2.79 -1.86 3.13
N GLY A 38 2.23 -2.70 4.01
CA GLY A 38 2.98 -3.41 5.05
C GLY A 38 3.04 -4.93 4.88
N GLU A 39 2.61 -5.51 3.77
CA GLU A 39 2.49 -6.97 3.65
C GLU A 39 3.80 -7.73 3.85
N ASN A 40 4.97 -7.05 3.70
CA ASN A 40 6.31 -7.64 3.71
C ASN A 40 7.17 -7.21 4.91
N ILE A 41 6.59 -6.56 5.94
CA ILE A 41 7.33 -5.97 7.06
C ILE A 41 7.92 -7.00 8.04
N ALA A 42 7.39 -8.22 8.09
CA ALA A 42 7.85 -9.27 9.00
C ALA A 42 8.81 -10.23 8.28
N GLY A 43 10.08 -9.86 8.19
CA GLY A 43 11.12 -10.70 7.58
C GLY A 43 10.93 -10.94 6.07
N GLY A 44 10.31 -9.98 5.35
CA GLY A 44 10.06 -10.04 3.92
C GLY A 44 8.68 -10.61 3.55
N LYS A 45 7.93 -11.18 4.48
CA LYS A 45 6.59 -11.73 4.20
C LYS A 45 5.69 -11.68 5.43
N GLY A 46 4.52 -11.03 5.28
CA GLY A 46 3.50 -10.95 6.32
C GLY A 46 3.72 -9.82 7.32
N ILE A 47 2.82 -9.76 8.30
CA ILE A 47 2.72 -8.72 9.33
C ILE A 47 2.62 -9.41 10.69
N THR A 48 3.34 -8.91 11.69
CA THR A 48 3.20 -9.29 13.10
C THR A 48 2.76 -8.07 13.92
N ARG A 49 2.25 -8.30 15.14
CA ARG A 49 1.90 -7.21 16.06
C ARG A 49 3.09 -6.27 16.25
N LEU A 50 4.25 -6.82 16.57
CA LEU A 50 5.45 -6.04 16.82
C LEU A 50 5.82 -5.13 15.64
N THR A 51 5.82 -5.70 14.41
CA THR A 51 6.24 -4.96 13.21
C THR A 51 5.20 -3.90 12.79
N ALA A 52 3.92 -4.13 13.04
CA ALA A 52 2.88 -3.13 12.81
C ALA A 52 2.97 -1.98 13.83
N ASP A 53 3.17 -2.30 15.12
CA ASP A 53 3.29 -1.29 16.19
C ASP A 53 4.51 -0.38 15.97
N GLU A 54 5.64 -0.88 15.46
CA GLU A 54 6.80 -0.06 15.09
C GLU A 54 6.42 1.03 14.06
N LEU A 55 5.69 0.66 13.00
CA LEU A 55 5.27 1.61 11.97
C LEU A 55 4.21 2.61 12.50
N PHE A 56 3.25 2.15 13.27
CA PHE A 56 2.26 3.04 13.90
C PHE A 56 2.92 4.06 14.83
N ASN A 57 3.89 3.62 15.63
CA ASN A 57 4.65 4.51 16.52
C ASN A 57 5.52 5.52 15.76
N ALA A 58 5.94 5.19 14.54
CA ALA A 58 6.67 6.10 13.66
C ALA A 58 5.77 7.15 12.97
N GLY A 59 4.44 7.01 13.04
CA GLY A 59 3.50 7.98 12.48
C GLY A 59 2.71 7.49 11.28
N VAL A 60 2.70 6.17 11.00
CA VAL A 60 1.78 5.58 10.03
C VAL A 60 0.35 5.59 10.60
N ASP A 61 -0.60 6.13 9.87
CA ASP A 61 -2.01 6.21 10.27
C ASP A 61 -2.80 4.96 9.84
N CYS A 62 -2.42 4.33 8.71
CA CYS A 62 -3.07 3.13 8.18
C CYS A 62 -2.04 2.21 7.51
N ILE A 63 -2.09 0.93 7.82
CA ILE A 63 -1.33 -0.12 7.12
C ILE A 63 -2.28 -0.90 6.22
N THR A 64 -1.95 -1.01 4.94
CA THR A 64 -2.58 -1.90 3.97
C THR A 64 -1.75 -3.17 3.80
N SER A 65 -2.33 -4.19 3.21
CA SER A 65 -1.65 -5.47 2.99
C SER A 65 -1.96 -6.05 1.60
N GLY A 66 -1.53 -7.28 1.33
CA GLY A 66 -1.69 -7.92 0.02
C GLY A 66 -1.69 -9.45 0.12
N ASN A 67 -1.10 -10.12 -0.85
CA ASN A 67 -1.14 -11.58 -0.95
C ASN A 67 -0.33 -12.33 0.13
N HIS A 68 0.54 -11.64 0.89
CA HIS A 68 1.25 -12.22 2.03
C HIS A 68 0.55 -12.01 3.38
N THR A 69 -0.63 -11.41 3.43
CA THR A 69 -1.40 -11.11 4.66
C THR A 69 -1.44 -12.30 5.63
N TRP A 70 -1.70 -13.51 5.14
CA TRP A 70 -1.97 -14.70 5.95
C TRP A 70 -0.72 -15.48 6.36
N LYS A 71 0.48 -14.89 6.25
CA LYS A 71 1.74 -15.60 6.49
C LYS A 71 1.96 -15.97 7.95
N HIS A 72 1.55 -15.12 8.88
CA HIS A 72 1.68 -15.33 10.32
C HIS A 72 0.31 -15.60 10.97
N LYS A 73 0.24 -16.59 11.88
CA LYS A 73 -1.04 -16.97 12.51
C LYS A 73 -1.64 -15.85 13.38
N GLU A 74 -0.82 -15.02 14.00
CA GLU A 74 -1.29 -13.90 14.82
C GLU A 74 -2.07 -12.84 14.03
N ILE A 75 -1.95 -12.82 12.69
CA ILE A 75 -2.63 -11.85 11.83
C ILE A 75 -4.15 -11.88 11.97
N TYR A 76 -4.74 -13.03 12.23
CA TYR A 76 -6.20 -13.16 12.40
C TYR A 76 -6.69 -12.31 13.58
N VAL A 77 -6.04 -12.45 14.73
CA VAL A 77 -6.37 -11.68 15.93
C VAL A 77 -6.02 -10.20 15.74
N LEU A 78 -4.91 -9.92 15.06
CA LEU A 78 -4.47 -8.55 14.79
C LEU A 78 -5.47 -7.80 13.90
N LEU A 79 -5.94 -8.40 12.82
CA LEU A 79 -6.91 -7.81 11.89
C LEU A 79 -8.28 -7.53 12.55
N GLU A 80 -8.68 -8.31 13.55
CA GLU A 80 -9.93 -8.08 14.28
C GLU A 80 -9.82 -6.93 15.29
N ASN A 81 -8.63 -6.74 15.90
CA ASN A 81 -8.45 -5.83 17.03
C ASN A 81 -7.70 -4.53 16.67
N GLU A 82 -7.02 -4.45 15.51
CA GLU A 82 -6.33 -3.24 15.08
C GLU A 82 -7.09 -2.58 13.91
N PRO A 83 -7.87 -1.52 14.18
CA PRO A 83 -8.68 -0.87 13.15
C PRO A 83 -7.86 -0.17 12.06
N ARG A 84 -6.58 0.12 12.32
CA ARG A 84 -5.68 0.78 11.36
C ARG A 84 -4.99 -0.20 10.41
N LEU A 85 -5.24 -1.50 10.55
CA LEU A 85 -4.71 -2.53 9.65
C LEU A 85 -5.83 -3.02 8.72
N LEU A 86 -5.61 -2.91 7.41
CA LEU A 86 -6.54 -3.35 6.39
C LEU A 86 -5.96 -4.56 5.62
N ARG A 87 -6.82 -5.53 5.35
CA ARG A 87 -6.57 -6.62 4.39
C ARG A 87 -7.22 -6.31 3.05
N PRO A 88 -6.87 -7.01 1.94
CA PRO A 88 -7.61 -6.85 0.71
C PRO A 88 -9.11 -7.15 0.89
N ALA A 89 -9.94 -6.23 0.42
CA ALA A 89 -11.39 -6.27 0.64
C ALA A 89 -12.08 -7.37 -0.17
N ASN A 90 -11.48 -7.79 -1.27
CA ASN A 90 -12.05 -8.76 -2.19
C ASN A 90 -11.77 -10.24 -1.79
N TYR A 91 -11.38 -10.50 -0.55
CA TYR A 91 -11.50 -11.82 0.05
C TYR A 91 -12.98 -12.14 0.35
N PRO A 92 -13.38 -13.44 0.38
CA PRO A 92 -14.76 -13.83 0.68
C PRO A 92 -15.27 -13.31 2.03
N GLU A 93 -16.59 -13.28 2.19
CA GLU A 93 -17.22 -12.93 3.47
C GLU A 93 -16.80 -13.90 4.59
N GLY A 94 -16.75 -13.40 5.83
CA GLY A 94 -16.36 -14.18 7.01
C GLY A 94 -14.86 -14.23 7.28
N VAL A 95 -14.03 -13.66 6.41
CA VAL A 95 -12.58 -13.55 6.66
C VAL A 95 -12.31 -12.42 7.67
N ALA A 96 -11.43 -12.71 8.65
CA ALA A 96 -11.06 -11.77 9.72
C ALA A 96 -10.63 -10.38 9.19
N GLY A 97 -11.01 -9.33 9.92
CA GLY A 97 -10.64 -7.96 9.62
C GLY A 97 -11.46 -7.30 8.50
N ARG A 98 -11.06 -6.11 8.14
CA ARG A 98 -11.75 -5.25 7.16
C ARG A 98 -10.85 -4.89 5.99
N GLY A 99 -11.45 -4.62 4.83
CA GLY A 99 -10.72 -4.21 3.63
C GLY A 99 -10.92 -2.74 3.25
N GLY A 100 -11.69 -2.01 4.03
CA GLY A 100 -11.87 -0.56 3.91
C GLY A 100 -12.38 0.04 5.20
N ALA A 101 -11.94 1.27 5.50
CA ALA A 101 -12.34 1.99 6.70
C ALA A 101 -12.28 3.51 6.47
N VAL A 102 -13.05 4.25 7.26
CA VAL A 102 -12.93 5.71 7.38
C VAL A 102 -12.14 6.01 8.65
N PHE A 103 -11.11 6.81 8.50
CA PHE A 103 -10.27 7.35 9.58
C PHE A 103 -10.59 8.81 9.78
N GLU A 104 -10.57 9.27 11.03
CA GLU A 104 -10.75 10.68 11.34
C GLU A 104 -9.48 11.22 12.03
N LYS A 105 -8.95 12.32 11.50
CA LYS A 105 -7.78 13.00 12.05
C LYS A 105 -8.04 14.51 12.02
N GLN A 106 -8.01 15.17 13.17
CA GLN A 106 -8.24 16.61 13.31
C GLN A 106 -9.55 17.09 12.64
N GLY A 107 -10.62 16.29 12.71
CA GLY A 107 -11.93 16.60 12.13
C GLY A 107 -12.06 16.33 10.62
N ILE A 108 -11.00 15.89 9.95
CA ILE A 108 -11.04 15.49 8.54
C ILE A 108 -11.13 13.97 8.44
N LYS A 109 -12.09 13.49 7.64
CA LYS A 109 -12.31 12.07 7.39
C LYS A 109 -11.62 11.63 6.09
N ILE A 110 -10.96 10.46 6.14
CA ILE A 110 -10.27 9.84 5.02
C ILE A 110 -10.69 8.37 4.93
N GLY A 111 -11.23 7.97 3.79
CA GLY A 111 -11.51 6.57 3.47
C GLY A 111 -10.28 5.91 2.87
N VAL A 112 -9.91 4.74 3.36
CA VAL A 112 -8.87 3.91 2.75
C VAL A 112 -9.48 2.57 2.37
N ILE A 113 -9.22 2.11 1.13
CA ILE A 113 -9.65 0.83 0.60
C ILE A 113 -8.40 0.06 0.18
N ASN A 114 -8.29 -1.19 0.60
CA ASN A 114 -7.25 -2.10 0.15
C ASN A 114 -7.88 -3.18 -0.75
N LEU A 115 -7.29 -3.42 -1.91
CA LEU A 115 -7.74 -4.42 -2.89
C LEU A 115 -6.56 -5.26 -3.37
N GLU A 116 -6.80 -6.52 -3.74
CA GLU A 116 -5.83 -7.42 -4.37
C GLU A 116 -6.25 -7.73 -5.81
N GLY A 117 -5.27 -7.76 -6.74
CA GLY A 117 -5.48 -8.14 -8.13
C GLY A 117 -5.80 -9.63 -8.31
N ARG A 118 -6.18 -10.00 -9.53
CA ARG A 118 -6.52 -11.39 -9.90
C ARG A 118 -5.66 -11.91 -11.05
N VAL A 119 -5.19 -11.02 -11.91
CA VAL A 119 -4.38 -11.40 -13.07
C VAL A 119 -2.99 -11.81 -12.59
N PHE A 120 -2.63 -13.06 -12.82
CA PHE A 120 -1.43 -13.75 -12.30
C PHE A 120 -1.35 -13.86 -10.77
N MET A 121 -2.49 -13.66 -10.09
CA MET A 121 -2.64 -13.74 -8.64
C MET A 121 -3.77 -14.71 -8.27
N ARG A 122 -4.20 -14.72 -6.99
CA ARG A 122 -5.29 -15.60 -6.54
C ARG A 122 -6.62 -15.22 -7.19
N PRO A 123 -7.50 -16.18 -7.48
CA PRO A 123 -8.83 -15.93 -8.06
C PRO A 123 -9.83 -15.44 -6.98
N LEU A 124 -9.52 -14.30 -6.36
CA LEU A 124 -10.39 -13.65 -5.38
C LEU A 124 -11.64 -13.04 -6.06
N GLU A 125 -12.52 -12.42 -5.28
CA GLU A 125 -13.65 -11.67 -5.83
C GLU A 125 -13.18 -10.51 -6.72
N ASN A 126 -14.06 -10.07 -7.65
CA ASN A 126 -13.69 -9.04 -8.63
C ASN A 126 -13.37 -7.71 -7.95
N PRO A 127 -12.10 -7.23 -7.98
CA PRO A 127 -11.67 -6.02 -7.28
C PRO A 127 -12.37 -4.75 -7.79
N LEU A 128 -12.75 -4.69 -9.09
CA LEU A 128 -13.48 -3.55 -9.63
C LEU A 128 -14.86 -3.42 -8.97
N ARG A 129 -15.60 -4.53 -8.87
CA ARG A 129 -16.93 -4.53 -8.25
C ARG A 129 -16.88 -4.24 -6.76
N ILE A 130 -15.96 -4.88 -6.04
CA ILE A 130 -15.79 -4.67 -4.60
C ILE A 130 -15.30 -3.26 -4.32
N GLY A 131 -14.32 -2.78 -5.07
CA GLY A 131 -13.78 -1.43 -4.96
C GLY A 131 -14.87 -0.37 -5.17
N ARG A 132 -15.69 -0.52 -6.21
CA ARG A 132 -16.82 0.38 -6.48
C ARG A 132 -17.83 0.42 -5.33
N LYS A 133 -18.27 -0.76 -4.85
CA LYS A 133 -19.21 -0.89 -3.73
C LYS A 133 -18.67 -0.20 -2.47
N LEU A 134 -17.39 -0.40 -2.16
CA LEU A 134 -16.76 0.24 -0.99
C LEU A 134 -16.60 1.74 -1.18
N ALA A 135 -16.17 2.21 -2.35
CA ALA A 135 -16.04 3.63 -2.64
C ALA A 135 -17.38 4.36 -2.50
N GLU A 136 -18.48 3.78 -3.01
CA GLU A 136 -19.84 4.31 -2.82
C GLU A 136 -20.29 4.28 -1.35
N THR A 137 -19.89 3.28 -0.59
CA THR A 137 -20.24 3.15 0.83
C THR A 137 -19.50 4.18 1.67
N LEU A 138 -18.17 4.24 1.56
CA LEU A 138 -17.34 5.20 2.30
C LEU A 138 -17.55 6.64 1.84
N GLY A 139 -17.94 6.82 0.57
CA GLY A 139 -18.27 8.13 -0.03
C GLY A 139 -19.46 8.85 0.61
N ARG A 140 -20.28 8.14 1.41
CA ARG A 140 -21.34 8.75 2.21
C ARG A 140 -20.80 9.52 3.42
N ASP A 141 -19.62 9.13 3.89
CA ASP A 141 -18.98 9.71 5.08
C ASP A 141 -17.87 10.70 4.73
N THR A 142 -17.22 10.54 3.57
CA THR A 142 -16.10 11.39 3.15
C THR A 142 -15.88 11.35 1.65
N PRO A 143 -15.56 12.51 0.99
CA PRO A 143 -15.13 12.52 -0.40
C PRO A 143 -13.67 12.07 -0.60
N ASN A 144 -12.88 11.96 0.48
CA ASN A 144 -11.44 11.72 0.47
C ASN A 144 -11.15 10.22 0.51
N ILE A 145 -11.22 9.53 -0.62
CA ILE A 145 -11.05 8.06 -0.69
C ILE A 145 -9.76 7.72 -1.41
N ILE A 146 -8.92 6.92 -0.76
CA ILE A 146 -7.64 6.43 -1.29
C ILE A 146 -7.70 4.91 -1.39
N VAL A 147 -7.34 4.40 -2.56
CA VAL A 147 -7.30 2.96 -2.84
C VAL A 147 -5.86 2.51 -2.98
N ASP A 148 -5.46 1.51 -2.18
CA ASP A 148 -4.29 0.68 -2.43
C ASP A 148 -4.71 -0.51 -3.27
N PHE A 149 -4.15 -0.62 -4.48
CA PHE A 149 -4.40 -1.77 -5.34
C PHE A 149 -3.15 -2.62 -5.52
N HIS A 150 -3.08 -3.66 -4.71
CA HIS A 150 -1.98 -4.61 -4.67
C HIS A 150 -2.14 -5.65 -5.77
N ALA A 151 -1.55 -5.41 -6.94
CA ALA A 151 -1.77 -6.20 -8.15
C ALA A 151 -0.52 -6.36 -9.01
N GLU A 152 -0.40 -7.51 -9.69
CA GLU A 152 0.73 -7.79 -10.60
C GLU A 152 0.56 -7.06 -11.93
N ALA A 153 -0.60 -7.20 -12.60
CA ALA A 153 -0.78 -6.74 -13.97
C ALA A 153 -1.03 -5.24 -14.06
N THR A 154 -0.21 -4.53 -14.81
CA THR A 154 -0.37 -3.08 -15.07
C THR A 154 -1.69 -2.73 -15.73
N SER A 155 -2.20 -3.59 -16.62
CA SER A 155 -3.49 -3.42 -17.27
C SER A 155 -4.66 -3.48 -16.29
N GLU A 156 -4.59 -4.39 -15.29
CA GLU A 156 -5.61 -4.49 -14.24
C GLU A 156 -5.59 -3.25 -13.34
N LYS A 157 -4.38 -2.76 -12.97
CA LYS A 157 -4.20 -1.52 -12.22
C LYS A 157 -4.80 -0.32 -12.94
N ARG A 158 -4.48 -0.16 -14.21
CA ARG A 158 -5.00 0.94 -15.02
C ARG A 158 -6.52 0.86 -15.20
N ALA A 159 -7.06 -0.33 -15.43
CA ALA A 159 -8.50 -0.55 -15.58
C ALA A 159 -9.27 -0.18 -14.30
N LEU A 160 -8.78 -0.62 -13.13
CA LEU A 160 -9.38 -0.28 -11.85
C LEU A 160 -9.34 1.23 -11.60
N ALA A 161 -8.22 1.88 -11.86
CA ALA A 161 -8.06 3.32 -11.66
C ALA A 161 -9.04 4.14 -12.51
N LEU A 162 -9.17 3.80 -13.79
CA LEU A 162 -10.14 4.45 -14.69
C LEU A 162 -11.58 4.20 -14.25
N TYR A 163 -11.88 2.98 -13.81
CA TYR A 163 -13.22 2.60 -13.37
C TYR A 163 -13.67 3.29 -12.07
N LEU A 164 -12.71 3.56 -11.16
CA LEU A 164 -12.98 4.21 -9.88
C LEU A 164 -12.71 5.73 -9.88
N SER A 165 -12.27 6.30 -10.99
CA SER A 165 -11.79 7.69 -11.02
C SER A 165 -12.82 8.75 -10.63
N GLU A 166 -14.12 8.46 -10.72
CA GLU A 166 -15.17 9.40 -10.27
C GLU A 166 -15.48 9.27 -8.77
N TYR A 167 -14.99 8.22 -8.11
CA TYR A 167 -15.34 7.85 -6.74
C TYR A 167 -14.20 8.06 -5.74
N CYS A 168 -12.96 8.15 -6.24
CA CYS A 168 -11.78 8.14 -5.39
C CYS A 168 -10.92 9.38 -5.60
N SER A 169 -10.21 9.79 -4.56
CA SER A 169 -9.16 10.82 -4.63
C SER A 169 -7.88 10.26 -5.23
N ALA A 170 -7.54 9.01 -4.91
CA ALA A 170 -6.34 8.37 -5.42
C ALA A 170 -6.52 6.86 -5.60
N VAL A 171 -5.86 6.30 -6.61
CA VAL A 171 -5.65 4.86 -6.79
C VAL A 171 -4.15 4.63 -6.96
N ILE A 172 -3.54 3.99 -5.98
CA ILE A 172 -2.10 3.74 -5.92
C ILE A 172 -1.84 2.25 -6.10
N GLY A 173 -1.06 1.90 -7.12
CA GLY A 173 -0.64 0.51 -7.34
C GLY A 173 0.56 0.13 -6.48
N THR A 174 0.58 -1.14 -6.04
CA THR A 174 1.63 -1.78 -5.24
C THR A 174 1.89 -3.20 -5.74
N HIS A 175 2.75 -3.97 -5.12
CA HIS A 175 3.07 -5.38 -5.38
C HIS A 175 4.35 -5.63 -6.17
N THR A 176 4.59 -4.95 -7.29
CA THR A 176 5.74 -5.32 -8.15
C THR A 176 7.08 -4.91 -7.55
N HIS A 177 7.07 -4.03 -6.54
CA HIS A 177 8.25 -3.44 -5.90
C HIS A 177 9.07 -2.52 -6.82
N VAL A 178 8.69 -2.38 -8.09
CA VAL A 178 9.39 -1.56 -9.08
C VAL A 178 8.59 -0.28 -9.33
N PRO A 179 9.11 0.91 -8.95
CA PRO A 179 8.37 2.15 -9.13
C PRO A 179 8.22 2.49 -10.61
N THR A 180 7.00 2.80 -11.03
CA THR A 180 6.71 3.31 -12.38
C THR A 180 6.81 4.83 -12.45
N ALA A 181 6.86 5.40 -13.64
CA ALA A 181 7.05 6.83 -13.89
C ALA A 181 5.83 7.44 -14.59
N ASP A 182 4.64 6.97 -14.20
CA ASP A 182 3.37 7.31 -14.87
C ASP A 182 2.39 8.03 -13.95
N GLU A 183 2.90 8.66 -12.87
CA GLU A 183 2.09 9.45 -11.95
C GLU A 183 1.33 10.55 -12.69
N GLN A 184 0.02 10.60 -12.47
CA GLN A 184 -0.87 11.52 -13.19
C GLN A 184 -2.18 11.77 -12.43
N ILE A 185 -2.92 12.79 -12.85
CA ILE A 185 -4.30 13.00 -12.45
C ILE A 185 -5.23 12.49 -13.57
N ILE A 186 -6.04 11.50 -13.25
CA ILE A 186 -7.05 10.92 -14.15
C ILE A 186 -8.35 11.73 -14.04
N ASN A 187 -8.97 12.06 -15.19
CA ASN A 187 -10.25 12.75 -15.29
C ASN A 187 -10.32 14.04 -14.46
N SER A 188 -9.19 14.76 -14.34
CA SER A 188 -9.04 15.98 -13.53
C SER A 188 -9.49 15.79 -12.06
N ARG A 189 -9.42 14.58 -11.52
CA ARG A 189 -9.91 14.24 -10.19
C ARG A 189 -9.00 13.32 -9.39
N THR A 190 -8.65 12.17 -9.95
CA THR A 190 -8.05 11.06 -9.22
C THR A 190 -6.56 10.95 -9.48
N ALA A 191 -5.75 11.02 -8.44
CA ALA A 191 -4.33 10.73 -8.51
C ALA A 191 -4.10 9.24 -8.80
N TYR A 192 -3.16 8.93 -9.68
CA TYR A 192 -2.83 7.57 -10.08
C TYR A 192 -1.34 7.37 -10.28
N ILE A 193 -0.85 6.23 -9.88
CA ILE A 193 0.43 5.66 -10.29
C ILE A 193 0.28 4.14 -10.41
N THR A 194 0.87 3.53 -11.45
CA THR A 194 0.78 2.08 -11.68
C THR A 194 1.45 1.27 -10.58
N ASP A 195 2.64 1.67 -10.12
CA ASP A 195 3.28 1.08 -8.95
C ASP A 195 4.16 2.12 -8.26
N VAL A 196 3.96 2.28 -6.95
CA VAL A 196 4.75 3.23 -6.16
C VAL A 196 6.15 2.68 -5.84
N GLY A 197 6.36 1.37 -6.00
CA GLY A 197 7.60 0.68 -5.67
C GLY A 197 7.68 0.22 -4.21
N MET A 198 8.87 -0.15 -3.76
CA MET A 198 9.10 -0.65 -2.39
C MET A 198 9.94 0.29 -1.53
N VAL A 199 9.88 0.09 -0.23
CA VAL A 199 10.90 0.52 0.71
C VAL A 199 11.81 -0.65 1.01
N GLY A 200 12.97 -0.67 0.40
CA GLY A 200 13.89 -1.81 0.43
C GLY A 200 15.22 -1.52 -0.25
N SER A 201 16.04 -2.55 -0.39
CA SER A 201 17.35 -2.43 -1.01
C SER A 201 17.25 -2.15 -2.52
N ARG A 202 17.93 -1.11 -2.97
CA ARG A 202 18.08 -0.78 -4.40
C ARG A 202 18.92 -1.82 -5.15
N ASP A 203 19.85 -2.46 -4.44
CA ASP A 203 20.78 -3.44 -5.01
C ASP A 203 20.23 -4.88 -4.90
N SER A 204 18.91 -5.03 -4.79
CA SER A 204 18.20 -6.29 -4.66
C SER A 204 17.37 -6.63 -5.91
N ILE A 205 16.82 -7.81 -5.95
CA ILE A 205 15.73 -8.14 -6.86
C ILE A 205 14.44 -8.23 -6.03
N ILE A 206 13.58 -7.22 -6.18
CA ILE A 206 12.32 -7.04 -5.45
C ILE A 206 12.43 -7.15 -3.91
N GLY A 207 13.61 -6.80 -3.35
CA GLY A 207 13.87 -6.82 -1.91
C GLY A 207 14.74 -7.99 -1.43
N GLU A 208 14.90 -9.05 -2.23
CA GLU A 208 15.73 -10.23 -1.90
C GLU A 208 17.16 -10.08 -2.45
N GLU A 209 18.13 -10.76 -1.80
CA GLU A 209 19.52 -10.79 -2.27
C GLU A 209 19.58 -11.23 -3.74
N LYS A 210 20.24 -10.44 -4.58
CA LYS A 210 20.24 -10.63 -6.05
C LYS A 210 20.88 -11.96 -6.46
N GLU A 211 21.93 -12.39 -5.78
CA GLU A 211 22.62 -13.66 -6.04
C GLU A 211 21.69 -14.86 -5.88
N ASP A 212 20.87 -14.85 -4.83
CA ASP A 212 19.89 -15.90 -4.55
C ASP A 212 18.83 -15.98 -5.64
N VAL A 213 18.28 -14.82 -6.04
CA VAL A 213 17.23 -14.76 -7.07
C VAL A 213 17.78 -15.11 -8.46
N ILE A 214 18.98 -14.62 -8.83
CA ILE A 214 19.64 -14.98 -10.09
C ILE A 214 19.91 -16.48 -10.14
N SER A 215 20.44 -17.06 -9.06
CA SER A 215 20.68 -18.52 -8.97
C SER A 215 19.37 -19.32 -9.15
N TYR A 216 18.29 -18.88 -8.53
CA TYR A 216 16.98 -19.51 -8.73
C TYR A 216 16.51 -19.45 -10.19
N PHE A 217 16.64 -18.31 -10.88
CA PHE A 217 16.24 -18.19 -12.28
C PHE A 217 17.12 -19.03 -13.22
N LEU A 218 18.40 -19.18 -12.90
CA LEU A 218 19.31 -20.00 -13.71
C LEU A 218 19.10 -21.50 -13.52
N LEU A 219 18.84 -21.95 -12.29
CA LEU A 219 18.87 -23.37 -11.93
C LEU A 219 17.47 -23.97 -11.76
N GLN A 220 16.43 -23.15 -11.52
CA GLN A 220 15.03 -23.58 -11.28
C GLN A 220 14.88 -24.62 -10.14
N VAL A 221 15.79 -24.60 -9.16
CA VAL A 221 15.71 -25.46 -7.97
C VAL A 221 15.24 -24.63 -6.77
N PRO A 222 14.58 -25.25 -5.77
CA PRO A 222 14.18 -24.57 -4.56
C PRO A 222 15.34 -23.81 -3.91
N HIS A 223 15.14 -22.54 -3.62
CA HIS A 223 16.13 -21.66 -3.00
C HIS A 223 15.52 -20.93 -1.82
N LYS A 224 16.33 -20.64 -0.79
CA LYS A 224 15.92 -19.80 0.33
C LYS A 224 16.31 -18.36 0.01
N PHE A 225 15.34 -17.53 -0.23
CA PHE A 225 15.56 -16.10 -0.41
C PHE A 225 15.82 -15.40 0.93
N VAL A 226 16.73 -14.42 0.91
CA VAL A 226 17.13 -13.64 2.07
C VAL A 226 16.90 -12.16 1.75
N PRO A 227 16.21 -11.42 2.61
CA PRO A 227 16.02 -9.97 2.43
C PRO A 227 17.35 -9.23 2.39
N ALA A 228 17.56 -8.43 1.33
CA ALA A 228 18.73 -7.57 1.18
C ALA A 228 18.69 -6.41 2.18
N LYS A 229 19.89 -5.92 2.64
CA LYS A 229 19.99 -5.00 3.78
C LYS A 229 20.69 -3.68 3.46
N ASP A 230 21.38 -3.61 2.32
CA ASP A 230 22.21 -2.48 1.96
C ASP A 230 21.50 -1.53 0.99
N ASN A 231 21.94 -0.29 0.92
CA ASN A 231 21.44 0.74 0.00
C ASN A 231 19.91 0.87 -0.01
N ILE A 232 19.33 1.05 1.19
CA ILE A 232 17.87 1.11 1.35
C ILE A 232 17.33 2.45 0.83
N VAL A 233 16.35 2.37 -0.06
CA VAL A 233 15.58 3.51 -0.58
C VAL A 233 14.12 3.36 -0.16
N ALA A 234 13.47 4.49 0.08
CA ALA A 234 12.03 4.53 0.30
C ALA A 234 11.34 5.14 -0.93
N ASN A 235 10.61 4.32 -1.68
CA ASN A 235 9.76 4.82 -2.75
C ASN A 235 8.38 5.15 -2.16
N THR A 236 7.92 6.36 -2.41
CA THR A 236 6.66 6.88 -1.87
C THR A 236 5.98 7.82 -2.88
N ALA A 237 4.72 8.12 -2.64
CA ALA A 237 3.99 9.17 -3.36
C ALA A 237 3.37 10.15 -2.36
N ILE A 238 3.50 11.45 -2.65
CA ILE A 238 2.77 12.51 -1.95
C ILE A 238 1.62 12.96 -2.83
N ILE A 239 0.40 12.90 -2.30
CA ILE A 239 -0.83 13.29 -2.99
C ILE A 239 -1.38 14.53 -2.30
N ASP A 240 -1.60 15.62 -3.06
CA ASP A 240 -2.30 16.80 -2.55
C ASP A 240 -3.77 16.71 -2.92
N ILE A 241 -4.63 16.63 -1.91
CA ILE A 241 -6.08 16.47 -2.05
C ILE A 241 -6.79 17.73 -1.51
N ASP A 242 -7.78 18.20 -2.23
CA ASP A 242 -8.76 19.13 -1.70
C ASP A 242 -9.70 18.38 -0.76
N GLU A 243 -9.57 18.61 0.56
CA GLU A 243 -10.31 17.87 1.57
C GLU A 243 -11.82 18.06 1.53
N SER A 244 -12.29 19.15 0.93
CA SER A 244 -13.72 19.46 0.82
C SER A 244 -14.41 18.73 -0.34
N THR A 245 -13.67 18.45 -1.41
CA THR A 245 -14.19 17.84 -2.65
C THR A 245 -13.67 16.44 -2.93
N GLY A 246 -12.57 16.04 -2.29
CA GLY A 246 -11.85 14.80 -2.58
C GLY A 246 -11.10 14.82 -3.92
N ILE A 247 -10.96 15.97 -4.57
CA ILE A 247 -10.24 16.10 -5.83
C ILE A 247 -8.74 16.21 -5.55
N SER A 248 -7.96 15.36 -6.18
CA SER A 248 -6.49 15.45 -6.14
C SER A 248 -5.98 16.55 -7.06
N ARG A 249 -5.16 17.45 -6.48
CA ARG A 249 -4.51 18.54 -7.21
C ARG A 249 -3.22 18.09 -7.86
N SER A 250 -2.49 17.20 -7.18
CA SER A 250 -1.22 16.65 -7.68
C SER A 250 -0.89 15.30 -7.06
N ILE A 251 -0.04 14.57 -7.74
CA ILE A 251 0.69 13.41 -7.22
C ILE A 251 2.14 13.55 -7.66
N ILE A 252 3.06 13.34 -6.73
CA ILE A 252 4.49 13.34 -7.00
C ILE A 252 5.13 12.12 -6.36
N ARG A 253 6.05 11.47 -7.07
CA ARG A 253 6.95 10.48 -6.47
C ARG A 253 7.94 11.19 -5.57
N TYR A 254 8.13 10.67 -4.39
CA TYR A 254 9.05 11.20 -3.40
C TYR A 254 9.90 10.07 -2.83
N ASN A 255 11.21 10.21 -2.88
CA ASN A 255 12.12 9.19 -2.38
C ASN A 255 12.94 9.76 -1.21
N PHE A 256 13.18 8.94 -0.18
CA PHE A 256 14.02 9.31 0.95
C PHE A 256 14.87 8.16 1.47
#